data_9034ea1f852679397038e53f930bb9ea
#
_entry.id   9034ea1f852679397038e53f930bb9ea
#
_cell.length_a   1.000
_cell.length_b   1.000
_cell.length_c   1.000
_cell.angle_alpha   90.00
_cell.angle_beta   90.00
_cell.angle_gamma   90.00
#
_symmetry.space_group_name_H-M   'P 1'
#
loop_
_entity.id
_entity.type
_entity.pdbx_description
1 polymer ?
#
loop_
_entity_poly.entity_id
_entity_poly.type
_entity_poly.pdbx_seq_one_letter_code
_entity_poly.pdbx_strand_id
1 'polypeptide(L)'
;MRRKVSECTSRVAFPLPLFCFFMLLVLVCPAVSGQTAPADADARTQFTTLMAEGSRALQGGDNAAAEKSFRQALVLAPDSVEILNNLAISLARQGRDSEAISLYKHALQLKPGDPITSRNLGVAYFRAHRYQDARPLLESFAKTDPTFQSLDLTGIDLFALDQYSAAVAYLERASSLNPNDIPTLDILGKAYWREKNYSGVTRVFDRIMAINPESPEAHFMLGLAYDVMYREQEAFKEFRAALSADPNYPGVHSSLGLIAWREHKVPDAEAEFREELTRYPNDPTSNYMMGQILRQQEQPALAIPYLQAAIVANPAYRDALFELGQCYLMLNQPKSALEPLEKATEADPTFDQPHFVLARAFSMLGRSADAARERNICKQIQAQQHAMPSAQ
;
A
#
# COMPACT_ATOMS: atom_id res chain seq x y z
N MET A 1 3.15 27.91 -4.80
CA MET A 1 2.15 27.06 -5.46
C MET A 1 2.69 25.71 -5.92
N ARG A 2 3.84 25.62 -6.61
CA ARG A 2 4.42 24.36 -7.14
C ARG A 2 4.74 23.27 -6.09
N ARG A 3 5.20 23.61 -4.88
CA ARG A 3 5.50 22.65 -3.80
C ARG A 3 4.23 21.93 -3.24
N LYS A 4 3.06 22.57 -3.26
CA LYS A 4 1.83 22.03 -2.63
C LYS A 4 1.15 20.94 -3.46
N VAL A 5 1.30 20.95 -4.79
CA VAL A 5 0.69 19.95 -5.68
C VAL A 5 1.42 18.61 -5.61
N SER A 6 2.77 18.64 -5.39
CA SER A 6 3.56 17.41 -5.26
C SER A 6 3.27 16.61 -3.98
N GLU A 7 2.76 17.26 -2.93
CA GLU A 7 2.36 16.55 -1.70
C GLU A 7 1.02 15.81 -1.83
N CYS A 8 0.15 16.24 -2.76
CA CYS A 8 -1.12 15.57 -3.02
C CYS A 8 -0.94 14.24 -3.76
N THR A 9 0.05 14.17 -4.68
CA THR A 9 0.38 12.93 -5.42
C THR A 9 1.14 11.89 -4.58
N SER A 10 1.77 12.29 -3.46
CA SER A 10 2.54 11.38 -2.59
C SER A 10 1.66 10.42 -1.76
N ARG A 11 0.34 10.57 -1.77
CA ARG A 11 -0.62 9.75 -1.02
C ARG A 11 -1.39 8.75 -1.88
N VAL A 12 -0.87 8.37 -3.05
CA VAL A 12 -1.44 7.26 -3.81
C VAL A 12 -1.35 6.00 -2.94
N ALA A 13 -2.49 5.59 -2.38
CA ALA A 13 -2.58 4.33 -1.63
C ALA A 13 -2.59 3.19 -2.65
N PHE A 14 -1.49 2.47 -2.74
CA PHE A 14 -1.42 1.26 -3.56
C PHE A 14 -2.03 0.10 -2.78
N PRO A 15 -3.14 -0.50 -3.23
CA PRO A 15 -3.56 -1.79 -2.70
C PRO A 15 -2.46 -2.81 -2.98
N LEU A 16 -2.12 -3.62 -1.99
CA LEU A 16 -1.31 -4.81 -2.22
C LEU A 16 -2.06 -5.70 -3.21
N PRO A 17 -1.43 -6.20 -4.28
CA PRO A 17 -2.09 -7.09 -5.22
C PRO A 17 -2.56 -8.34 -4.47
N LEU A 18 -3.88 -8.57 -4.45
CA LEU A 18 -4.54 -9.66 -3.73
C LEU A 18 -4.29 -11.04 -4.33
N PHE A 19 -3.54 -11.15 -5.44
CA PHE A 19 -3.36 -12.40 -6.17
C PHE A 19 -1.91 -12.60 -6.62
N CYS A 20 -1.05 -13.00 -5.67
CA CYS A 20 0.04 -13.90 -6.03
C CYS A 20 -0.45 -15.33 -5.81
N PHE A 21 -1.01 -15.97 -6.83
CA PHE A 21 -1.24 -17.42 -6.88
C PHE A 21 0.13 -18.10 -7.01
N PHE A 22 0.91 -18.02 -5.92
CA PHE A 22 2.13 -18.79 -5.82
C PHE A 22 1.75 -20.26 -5.66
N MET A 23 2.01 -21.03 -6.69
CA MET A 23 2.14 -22.48 -6.59
C MET A 23 3.34 -22.74 -5.66
N LEU A 24 3.07 -22.71 -4.33
CA LEU A 24 4.08 -22.95 -3.32
C LEU A 24 4.65 -24.34 -3.54
N LEU A 25 5.85 -24.42 -4.11
CA LEU A 25 6.68 -25.64 -4.09
C LEU A 25 7.11 -25.85 -2.64
N VAL A 26 6.19 -26.33 -1.81
CA VAL A 26 6.51 -26.74 -0.45
C VAL A 26 7.26 -28.04 -0.58
N LEU A 27 8.56 -27.99 -0.29
CA LEU A 27 9.39 -29.20 -0.27
C LEU A 27 8.79 -30.20 0.72
N VAL A 28 8.29 -31.30 0.17
CA VAL A 28 7.96 -32.48 0.97
C VAL A 28 9.26 -32.94 1.62
N CYS A 29 9.29 -33.03 2.94
CA CYS A 29 10.45 -33.57 3.65
C CYS A 29 10.77 -34.95 3.12
N PRO A 30 11.99 -35.21 2.61
CA PRO A 30 12.44 -36.60 2.38
C PRO A 30 12.53 -37.29 3.75
N ALA A 31 12.11 -38.54 3.81
CA ALA A 31 12.15 -39.33 5.02
C ALA A 31 13.60 -39.36 5.58
N VAL A 32 13.84 -38.59 6.65
CA VAL A 32 15.07 -38.68 7.43
C VAL A 32 14.82 -39.75 8.50
N SER A 33 15.37 -40.92 8.30
CA SER A 33 15.37 -42.02 9.25
C SER A 33 16.01 -41.58 10.58
N GLY A 34 15.20 -41.38 11.62
CA GLY A 34 15.76 -41.10 12.93
C GLY A 34 14.82 -40.56 14.01
N GLN A 35 13.49 -40.60 13.86
CA GLN A 35 12.60 -40.12 14.92
C GLN A 35 11.45 -41.10 15.19
N THR A 36 11.43 -41.58 16.42
CA THR A 36 10.34 -42.20 17.19
C THR A 36 9.21 -42.86 16.37
N ALA A 37 9.55 -43.93 15.65
CA ALA A 37 8.54 -44.85 15.16
C ALA A 37 7.93 -45.64 16.36
N PRO A 38 6.65 -46.03 16.32
CA PRO A 38 6.03 -46.87 17.34
C PRO A 38 6.81 -48.11 17.66
N ALA A 39 6.79 -48.54 18.91
CA ALA A 39 7.54 -49.72 19.36
C ALA A 39 6.98 -51.05 18.84
N ASP A 40 5.69 -51.12 18.51
CA ASP A 40 5.00 -52.28 17.97
C ASP A 40 5.18 -52.39 16.46
N ALA A 41 5.39 -53.62 15.92
CA ALA A 41 5.60 -53.88 14.50
C ALA A 41 4.37 -53.53 13.65
N ASP A 42 3.17 -53.80 14.15
CA ASP A 42 1.94 -53.48 13.43
C ASP A 42 1.70 -51.95 13.40
N ALA A 43 1.95 -51.27 14.48
CA ALA A 43 1.86 -49.83 14.54
C ALA A 43 2.91 -49.12 13.64
N ARG A 44 4.12 -49.70 13.48
CA ARG A 44 5.14 -49.20 12.52
C ARG A 44 4.68 -49.38 11.08
N THR A 45 4.07 -50.49 10.75
CA THR A 45 3.54 -50.73 9.40
C THR A 45 2.41 -49.78 9.08
N GLN A 46 1.50 -49.57 10.02
CA GLN A 46 0.42 -48.62 9.89
C GLN A 46 0.95 -47.19 9.74
N PHE A 47 1.90 -46.80 10.56
CA PHE A 47 2.56 -45.49 10.50
C PHE A 47 3.19 -45.23 9.12
N THR A 48 4.00 -46.17 8.62
CA THR A 48 4.64 -46.01 7.31
C THR A 48 3.63 -45.94 6.15
N THR A 49 2.55 -46.68 6.25
CA THR A 49 1.46 -46.65 5.24
C THR A 49 0.78 -45.27 5.26
N LEU A 50 0.40 -44.77 6.42
CA LEU A 50 -0.26 -43.45 6.57
C LEU A 50 0.65 -42.29 6.09
N MET A 51 1.96 -42.35 6.39
CA MET A 51 2.92 -41.38 5.90
C MET A 51 3.04 -41.39 4.37
N ALA A 52 3.10 -42.60 3.78
CA ALA A 52 3.16 -42.77 2.32
C ALA A 52 1.87 -42.30 1.61
N GLU A 53 0.71 -42.62 2.19
CA GLU A 53 -0.60 -42.16 1.69
C GLU A 53 -0.73 -40.64 1.79
N GLY A 54 -0.42 -40.04 2.94
CA GLY A 54 -0.46 -38.61 3.17
C GLY A 54 0.47 -37.85 2.22
N SER A 55 1.70 -38.36 2.05
CA SER A 55 2.69 -37.76 1.15
C SER A 55 2.26 -37.84 -0.31
N ARG A 56 1.69 -38.97 -0.74
CA ARG A 56 1.15 -39.13 -2.11
C ARG A 56 -0.03 -38.18 -2.35
N ALA A 57 -0.96 -38.11 -1.40
CA ALA A 57 -2.09 -37.20 -1.48
C ALA A 57 -1.64 -35.73 -1.55
N LEU A 58 -0.65 -35.34 -0.73
CA LEU A 58 -0.08 -33.98 -0.72
C LEU A 58 0.61 -33.64 -2.06
N GLN A 59 1.34 -34.60 -2.65
CA GLN A 59 1.95 -34.42 -3.98
C GLN A 59 0.90 -34.35 -5.09
N GLY A 60 -0.19 -35.12 -4.96
CA GLY A 60 -1.32 -35.10 -5.90
C GLY A 60 -2.25 -33.89 -5.72
N GLY A 61 -2.02 -33.03 -4.73
CA GLY A 61 -2.86 -31.87 -4.46
C GLY A 61 -4.14 -32.16 -3.66
N ASP A 62 -4.38 -33.40 -3.26
CA ASP A 62 -5.51 -33.76 -2.37
C ASP A 62 -5.13 -33.47 -0.91
N ASN A 63 -5.23 -32.17 -0.57
CA ASN A 63 -4.83 -31.70 0.74
C ASN A 63 -5.75 -32.22 1.85
N ALA A 64 -7.01 -32.57 1.56
CA ALA A 64 -7.95 -33.13 2.54
C ALA A 64 -7.61 -34.59 2.88
N ALA A 65 -7.29 -35.41 1.86
CA ALA A 65 -6.80 -36.77 2.08
C ALA A 65 -5.46 -36.80 2.81
N ALA A 66 -4.55 -35.87 2.45
CA ALA A 66 -3.27 -35.68 3.14
C ALA A 66 -3.46 -35.36 4.62
N GLU A 67 -4.33 -34.40 4.94
CA GLU A 67 -4.69 -34.04 6.32
C GLU A 67 -5.18 -35.26 7.11
N LYS A 68 -6.11 -36.02 6.53
CA LYS A 68 -6.67 -37.21 7.17
C LYS A 68 -5.58 -38.22 7.54
N SER A 69 -4.73 -38.57 6.58
CA SER A 69 -3.64 -39.55 6.81
C SER A 69 -2.61 -39.04 7.82
N PHE A 70 -2.21 -37.76 7.76
CA PHE A 70 -1.25 -37.20 8.70
C PHE A 70 -1.83 -37.03 10.12
N ARG A 71 -3.14 -36.71 10.28
CA ARG A 71 -3.78 -36.73 11.60
C ARG A 71 -3.76 -38.11 12.23
N GLN A 72 -4.03 -39.17 11.44
CA GLN A 72 -3.96 -40.54 11.92
C GLN A 72 -2.53 -40.94 12.29
N ALA A 73 -1.54 -40.58 11.47
CA ALA A 73 -0.14 -40.81 11.77
C ALA A 73 0.30 -40.06 13.05
N LEU A 74 -0.19 -38.85 13.29
CA LEU A 74 0.13 -38.05 14.47
C LEU A 74 -0.37 -38.72 15.78
N VAL A 75 -1.45 -39.48 15.74
CA VAL A 75 -1.90 -40.28 16.91
C VAL A 75 -0.88 -41.33 17.28
N LEU A 76 -0.20 -41.93 16.28
CA LEU A 76 0.82 -42.97 16.48
C LEU A 76 2.19 -42.39 16.89
N ALA A 77 2.48 -41.15 16.47
CA ALA A 77 3.75 -40.47 16.79
C ALA A 77 3.49 -38.97 17.03
N PRO A 78 2.99 -38.56 18.22
CA PRO A 78 2.57 -37.19 18.51
C PRO A 78 3.69 -36.15 18.40
N ASP A 79 4.92 -36.52 18.69
CA ASP A 79 6.09 -35.62 18.72
C ASP A 79 6.92 -35.70 17.43
N SER A 80 6.35 -36.23 16.33
CA SER A 80 7.05 -36.27 15.05
C SER A 80 7.00 -34.91 14.35
N VAL A 81 8.17 -34.26 14.28
CA VAL A 81 8.34 -32.97 13.55
C VAL A 81 7.95 -33.11 12.08
N GLU A 82 8.24 -34.24 11.45
CA GLU A 82 7.90 -34.52 10.05
C GLU A 82 6.38 -34.52 9.84
N ILE A 83 5.63 -35.23 10.71
CA ILE A 83 4.16 -35.25 10.59
C ILE A 83 3.58 -33.87 10.84
N LEU A 84 4.02 -33.19 11.89
CA LEU A 84 3.57 -31.84 12.23
C LEU A 84 3.76 -30.89 11.05
N ASN A 85 4.94 -30.95 10.39
CA ASN A 85 5.21 -30.14 9.20
C ASN A 85 4.29 -30.51 8.03
N ASN A 86 4.15 -31.78 7.69
CA ASN A 86 3.36 -32.23 6.54
C ASN A 86 1.85 -31.98 6.75
N LEU A 87 1.35 -32.15 7.98
CA LEU A 87 0.00 -31.77 8.36
C LEU A 87 -0.20 -30.26 8.25
N ALA A 88 0.74 -29.47 8.74
CA ALA A 88 0.68 -28.02 8.63
C ALA A 88 0.70 -27.54 7.17
N ILE A 89 1.50 -28.18 6.30
CA ILE A 89 1.51 -27.91 4.85
C ILE A 89 0.13 -28.21 4.25
N SER A 90 -0.48 -29.36 4.60
CA SER A 90 -1.78 -29.73 4.07
C SER A 90 -2.89 -28.72 4.50
N LEU A 91 -2.84 -28.23 5.73
CA LEU A 91 -3.74 -27.20 6.25
C LEU A 91 -3.51 -25.84 5.59
N ALA A 92 -2.25 -25.42 5.46
CA ALA A 92 -1.89 -24.16 4.82
C ALA A 92 -2.36 -24.13 3.35
N ARG A 93 -2.25 -25.23 2.62
CA ARG A 93 -2.78 -25.34 1.25
C ARG A 93 -4.31 -25.31 1.16
N GLN A 94 -5.01 -25.56 2.28
CA GLN A 94 -6.45 -25.40 2.41
C GLN A 94 -6.86 -23.99 2.90
N GLY A 95 -5.91 -23.05 3.07
CA GLY A 95 -6.17 -21.71 3.60
C GLY A 95 -6.34 -21.64 5.12
N ARG A 96 -6.06 -22.73 5.85
CA ARG A 96 -6.16 -22.82 7.31
C ARG A 96 -4.82 -22.44 7.97
N ASP A 97 -4.35 -21.24 7.65
CA ASP A 97 -3.02 -20.78 8.05
C ASP A 97 -2.83 -20.70 9.58
N SER A 98 -3.88 -20.34 10.34
CA SER A 98 -3.80 -20.29 11.81
C SER A 98 -3.51 -21.65 12.45
N GLU A 99 -4.10 -22.72 11.93
CA GLU A 99 -3.87 -24.08 12.42
C GLU A 99 -2.47 -24.55 12.00
N ALA A 100 -2.08 -24.27 10.77
CA ALA A 100 -0.73 -24.58 10.27
C ALA A 100 0.36 -23.90 11.12
N ILE A 101 0.20 -22.61 11.44
CA ILE A 101 1.10 -21.86 12.31
C ILE A 101 1.25 -22.54 13.69
N SER A 102 0.15 -23.02 14.26
CA SER A 102 0.18 -23.70 15.57
C SER A 102 1.00 -24.98 15.51
N LEU A 103 0.85 -25.77 14.44
CA LEU A 103 1.61 -27.02 14.25
C LEU A 103 3.10 -26.74 13.98
N TYR A 104 3.44 -25.74 13.15
CA TYR A 104 4.83 -25.35 12.93
C TYR A 104 5.50 -24.87 14.21
N LYS A 105 4.80 -24.10 15.05
CA LYS A 105 5.31 -23.68 16.36
C LYS A 105 5.57 -24.87 17.27
N HIS A 106 4.67 -25.84 17.29
CA HIS A 106 4.88 -27.09 18.06
C HIS A 106 6.09 -27.87 17.51
N ALA A 107 6.21 -28.01 16.19
CA ALA A 107 7.38 -28.65 15.57
C ALA A 107 8.70 -27.96 15.94
N LEU A 108 8.71 -26.61 16.02
CA LEU A 108 9.90 -25.87 16.46
C LEU A 108 10.18 -25.94 17.96
N GLN A 109 9.18 -26.22 18.81
CA GLN A 109 9.42 -26.54 20.22
C GLN A 109 10.14 -27.89 20.38
N LEU A 110 9.79 -28.88 19.54
CA LEU A 110 10.43 -30.20 19.53
C LEU A 110 11.83 -30.16 18.89
N LYS A 111 12.00 -29.37 17.82
CA LYS A 111 13.27 -29.20 17.11
C LYS A 111 13.55 -27.73 16.85
N PRO A 112 14.14 -27.01 17.84
CA PRO A 112 14.47 -25.61 17.69
C PRO A 112 15.43 -25.36 16.52
N GLY A 113 15.11 -24.33 15.72
CA GLY A 113 15.97 -23.92 14.59
C GLY A 113 15.89 -24.82 13.36
N ASP A 114 14.93 -25.74 13.27
CA ASP A 114 14.74 -26.55 12.07
C ASP A 114 14.47 -25.63 10.86
N PRO A 115 15.36 -25.62 9.83
CA PRO A 115 15.28 -24.62 8.77
C PRO A 115 14.04 -24.79 7.87
N ILE A 116 13.58 -26.02 7.68
CA ILE A 116 12.39 -26.31 6.86
C ILE A 116 11.14 -25.80 7.58
N THR A 117 10.99 -26.14 8.85
CA THR A 117 9.86 -25.68 9.67
C THR A 117 9.86 -24.17 9.81
N SER A 118 11.03 -23.56 10.05
CA SER A 118 11.17 -22.10 10.18
C SER A 118 10.76 -21.38 8.90
N ARG A 119 11.21 -21.86 7.73
CA ARG A 119 10.79 -21.34 6.44
C ARG A 119 9.28 -21.42 6.25
N ASN A 120 8.72 -22.63 6.47
CA ASN A 120 7.28 -22.85 6.28
C ASN A 120 6.43 -22.01 7.25
N LEU A 121 6.89 -21.82 8.48
CA LEU A 121 6.26 -20.92 9.44
C LEU A 121 6.33 -19.46 8.96
N GLY A 122 7.47 -19.00 8.44
CA GLY A 122 7.61 -17.67 7.87
C GLY A 122 6.62 -17.42 6.73
N VAL A 123 6.50 -18.36 5.80
CA VAL A 123 5.51 -18.31 4.70
C VAL A 123 4.08 -18.33 5.23
N ALA A 124 3.78 -19.14 6.24
CA ALA A 124 2.44 -19.19 6.84
C ALA A 124 2.08 -17.87 7.55
N TYR A 125 3.01 -17.25 8.24
CA TYR A 125 2.81 -15.92 8.81
C TYR A 125 2.58 -14.86 7.73
N PHE A 126 3.39 -14.87 6.66
CA PHE A 126 3.23 -13.96 5.53
C PHE A 126 1.83 -14.07 4.91
N ARG A 127 1.35 -15.28 4.63
CA ARG A 127 0.00 -15.53 4.10
C ARG A 127 -1.11 -15.09 5.04
N ALA A 128 -0.89 -15.22 6.35
CA ALA A 128 -1.79 -14.73 7.39
C ALA A 128 -1.69 -13.21 7.63
N HIS A 129 -0.97 -12.47 6.78
CA HIS A 129 -0.67 -11.02 6.91
C HIS A 129 -0.02 -10.63 8.24
N ARG A 130 0.67 -11.59 8.90
CA ARG A 130 1.42 -11.39 10.12
C ARG A 130 2.88 -11.05 9.81
N TYR A 131 3.08 -9.97 9.07
CA TYR A 131 4.38 -9.58 8.51
C TYR A 131 5.48 -9.39 9.55
N GLN A 132 5.17 -8.82 10.72
CA GLN A 132 6.14 -8.67 11.80
C GLN A 132 6.69 -10.03 12.33
N ASP A 133 5.84 -11.06 12.36
CA ASP A 133 6.23 -12.40 12.76
C ASP A 133 6.95 -13.14 11.62
N ALA A 134 6.58 -12.87 10.37
CA ALA A 134 7.16 -13.49 9.17
C ALA A 134 8.60 -13.02 8.92
N ARG A 135 8.86 -11.70 9.07
CA ARG A 135 10.11 -11.04 8.69
C ARG A 135 11.38 -11.77 9.15
N PRO A 136 11.61 -12.06 10.45
CA PRO A 136 12.88 -12.67 10.87
C PRO A 136 13.11 -14.05 10.26
N LEU A 137 12.03 -14.79 9.99
CA LEU A 137 12.09 -16.13 9.38
C LEU A 137 12.36 -16.05 7.88
N LEU A 138 11.71 -15.11 7.19
CA LEU A 138 11.91 -14.87 5.75
C LEU A 138 13.29 -14.29 5.46
N GLU A 139 13.78 -13.32 6.25
CA GLU A 139 15.14 -12.80 6.12
C GLU A 139 16.19 -13.92 6.34
N SER A 140 15.99 -14.79 7.33
CA SER A 140 16.86 -15.95 7.55
C SER A 140 16.81 -16.90 6.36
N PHE A 141 15.63 -17.15 5.79
CA PHE A 141 15.45 -17.98 4.60
C PHE A 141 16.18 -17.37 3.38
N ALA A 142 15.95 -16.09 3.09
CA ALA A 142 16.59 -15.39 1.98
C ALA A 142 18.13 -15.28 2.12
N LYS A 143 18.64 -15.32 3.34
CA LYS A 143 20.07 -15.29 3.63
C LYS A 143 20.73 -16.67 3.43
N THR A 144 20.04 -17.74 3.82
CA THR A 144 20.59 -19.12 3.75
C THR A 144 20.36 -19.77 2.40
N ASP A 145 19.27 -19.46 1.72
CA ASP A 145 18.89 -19.98 0.41
C ASP A 145 18.32 -18.85 -0.47
N PRO A 146 19.18 -18.04 -1.10
CA PRO A 146 18.80 -16.83 -1.85
C PRO A 146 18.22 -17.17 -3.23
N THR A 147 17.09 -17.85 -3.25
CA THR A 147 16.30 -18.13 -4.45
C THR A 147 15.40 -16.94 -4.80
N PHE A 148 14.86 -16.93 -6.03
CA PHE A 148 13.85 -15.95 -6.42
C PHE A 148 12.72 -15.87 -5.37
N GLN A 149 12.16 -17.01 -4.99
CA GLN A 149 11.04 -17.09 -4.06
C GLN A 149 11.38 -16.52 -2.67
N SER A 150 12.54 -16.86 -2.11
CA SER A 150 12.93 -16.38 -0.79
C SER A 150 13.17 -14.87 -0.77
N LEU A 151 13.80 -14.35 -1.82
CA LEU A 151 14.09 -12.93 -1.96
C LEU A 151 12.82 -12.12 -2.21
N ASP A 152 11.94 -12.60 -3.08
CA ASP A 152 10.68 -11.96 -3.44
C ASP A 152 9.74 -11.86 -2.23
N LEU A 153 9.49 -13.01 -1.55
CA LEU A 153 8.67 -13.02 -0.33
C LEU A 153 9.21 -12.08 0.76
N THR A 154 10.53 -12.07 0.94
CA THR A 154 11.16 -11.17 1.93
C THR A 154 10.99 -9.71 1.52
N GLY A 155 11.16 -9.39 0.25
CA GLY A 155 10.97 -8.04 -0.26
C GLY A 155 9.53 -7.55 -0.13
N ILE A 156 8.56 -8.40 -0.45
CA ILE A 156 7.13 -8.08 -0.29
C ILE A 156 6.76 -7.88 1.19
N ASP A 157 7.26 -8.74 2.09
CA ASP A 157 7.06 -8.64 3.53
C ASP A 157 7.58 -7.29 4.08
N LEU A 158 8.79 -6.92 3.69
CA LEU A 158 9.41 -5.65 4.07
C LEU A 158 8.64 -4.44 3.49
N PHE A 159 8.13 -4.55 2.26
CA PHE A 159 7.28 -3.52 1.67
C PHE A 159 5.99 -3.34 2.48
N ALA A 160 5.34 -4.44 2.88
CA ALA A 160 4.14 -4.41 3.72
C ALA A 160 4.38 -3.82 5.13
N LEU A 161 5.63 -3.85 5.60
CA LEU A 161 6.09 -3.26 6.86
C LEU A 161 6.60 -1.81 6.70
N ASP A 162 6.37 -1.17 5.55
CA ASP A 162 6.86 0.18 5.22
C ASP A 162 8.40 0.32 5.25
N GLN A 163 9.13 -0.81 5.18
CA GLN A 163 10.61 -0.83 5.16
C GLN A 163 11.13 -0.82 3.72
N TYR A 164 10.81 0.25 3.00
CA TYR A 164 10.97 0.33 1.55
C TYR A 164 12.41 0.15 1.08
N SER A 165 13.39 0.74 1.75
CA SER A 165 14.80 0.61 1.39
C SER A 165 15.31 -0.83 1.45
N ALA A 166 14.92 -1.54 2.52
CA ALA A 166 15.24 -2.96 2.65
C ALA A 166 14.48 -3.79 1.60
N ALA A 167 13.19 -3.47 1.35
CA ALA A 167 12.40 -4.12 0.32
C ALA A 167 13.04 -4.02 -1.05
N VAL A 168 13.49 -2.81 -1.45
CA VAL A 168 14.20 -2.58 -2.72
C VAL A 168 15.42 -3.50 -2.85
N ALA A 169 16.23 -3.62 -1.80
CA ALA A 169 17.44 -4.45 -1.85
C ALA A 169 17.15 -5.94 -2.13
N TYR A 170 16.06 -6.47 -1.55
CA TYR A 170 15.65 -7.85 -1.80
C TYR A 170 14.96 -8.01 -3.17
N LEU A 171 14.06 -7.09 -3.54
CA LEU A 171 13.32 -7.16 -4.80
C LEU A 171 14.23 -6.94 -6.02
N GLU A 172 15.26 -6.10 -5.95
CA GLU A 172 16.26 -5.99 -7.01
C GLU A 172 16.98 -7.31 -7.25
N ARG A 173 17.37 -7.99 -6.17
CA ARG A 173 17.99 -9.33 -6.28
C ARG A 173 17.01 -10.36 -6.83
N ALA A 174 15.76 -10.36 -6.37
CA ALA A 174 14.71 -11.23 -6.90
C ALA A 174 14.50 -10.98 -8.42
N SER A 175 14.35 -9.71 -8.81
CA SER A 175 14.16 -9.32 -10.22
C SER A 175 15.38 -9.59 -11.10
N SER A 176 16.56 -9.81 -10.52
CA SER A 176 17.75 -10.28 -11.26
C SER A 176 17.69 -11.75 -11.59
N LEU A 177 17.07 -12.55 -10.71
CA LEU A 177 16.89 -14.00 -10.90
C LEU A 177 15.72 -14.32 -11.83
N ASN A 178 14.65 -13.52 -11.77
CA ASN A 178 13.51 -13.61 -12.69
C ASN A 178 13.17 -12.22 -13.26
N PRO A 179 13.83 -11.82 -14.38
CA PRO A 179 13.72 -10.47 -14.93
C PRO A 179 12.32 -10.10 -15.47
N ASN A 180 11.48 -11.07 -15.77
CA ASN A 180 10.19 -10.88 -16.43
C ASN A 180 9.00 -11.09 -15.49
N ASP A 181 9.24 -11.20 -14.19
CA ASP A 181 8.18 -11.34 -13.21
C ASP A 181 7.55 -9.98 -12.92
N ILE A 182 6.44 -9.69 -13.63
CA ILE A 182 5.72 -8.41 -13.50
C ILE A 182 5.31 -8.12 -12.05
N PRO A 183 4.75 -9.07 -11.26
CA PRO A 183 4.40 -8.82 -9.86
C PRO A 183 5.57 -8.31 -9.01
N THR A 184 6.74 -8.95 -9.11
CA THR A 184 7.95 -8.49 -8.41
C THR A 184 8.38 -7.10 -8.86
N LEU A 185 8.36 -6.84 -10.18
CA LEU A 185 8.71 -5.54 -10.76
C LEU A 185 7.74 -4.45 -10.28
N ASP A 186 6.45 -4.73 -10.24
CA ASP A 186 5.44 -3.79 -9.80
C ASP A 186 5.68 -3.35 -8.34
N ILE A 187 5.89 -4.31 -7.44
CA ILE A 187 6.18 -3.99 -6.03
C ILE A 187 7.52 -3.25 -5.89
N LEU A 188 8.54 -3.61 -6.67
CA LEU A 188 9.80 -2.90 -6.70
C LEU A 188 9.62 -1.44 -7.16
N GLY A 189 8.83 -1.20 -8.20
CA GLY A 189 8.51 0.14 -8.67
C GLY A 189 7.76 0.95 -7.61
N LYS A 190 6.80 0.35 -6.93
CA LYS A 190 6.07 0.96 -5.81
C LYS A 190 6.98 1.24 -4.61
N ALA A 191 7.94 0.37 -4.31
CA ALA A 191 8.94 0.59 -3.27
C ALA A 191 9.84 1.79 -3.60
N TYR A 192 10.33 1.91 -4.84
CA TYR A 192 11.06 3.07 -5.30
C TYR A 192 10.25 4.37 -5.24
N TRP A 193 8.95 4.30 -5.57
CA TRP A 193 8.05 5.44 -5.43
C TRP A 193 7.99 5.93 -3.97
N ARG A 194 7.82 5.02 -3.03
CA ARG A 194 7.77 5.35 -1.59
C ARG A 194 9.09 5.93 -1.08
N GLU A 195 10.22 5.55 -1.65
CA GLU A 195 11.53 6.13 -1.39
C GLU A 195 11.79 7.45 -2.14
N LYS A 196 10.85 7.91 -2.96
CA LYS A 196 11.01 9.07 -3.85
C LYS A 196 12.17 8.91 -4.86
N ASN A 197 12.55 7.68 -5.16
CA ASN A 197 13.54 7.35 -6.18
C ASN A 197 12.84 7.20 -7.55
N TYR A 198 12.48 8.33 -8.15
CA TYR A 198 11.68 8.36 -9.38
C TYR A 198 12.43 7.81 -10.58
N SER A 199 13.76 7.91 -10.60
CA SER A 199 14.57 7.24 -11.64
C SER A 199 14.54 5.71 -11.51
N GLY A 200 14.44 5.18 -10.30
CA GLY A 200 14.18 3.77 -10.05
C GLY A 200 12.80 3.35 -10.56
N VAL A 201 11.79 4.19 -10.31
CA VAL A 201 10.42 3.97 -10.80
C VAL A 201 10.41 3.87 -12.32
N THR A 202 10.95 4.87 -13.04
CA THR A 202 10.94 4.84 -14.52
C THR A 202 11.68 3.63 -15.07
N ARG A 203 12.86 3.30 -14.54
CA ARG A 203 13.63 2.11 -14.96
C ARG A 203 12.83 0.80 -14.83
N VAL A 204 12.07 0.65 -13.75
CA VAL A 204 11.31 -0.59 -13.49
C VAL A 204 10.05 -0.64 -14.37
N PHE A 205 9.31 0.44 -14.48
CA PHE A 205 8.10 0.46 -15.29
C PHE A 205 8.40 0.43 -16.79
N ASP A 206 9.54 0.98 -17.25
CA ASP A 206 10.05 0.75 -18.62
C ASP A 206 10.29 -0.75 -18.91
N ARG A 207 10.77 -1.52 -17.91
CA ARG A 207 10.90 -2.98 -18.05
C ARG A 207 9.52 -3.65 -18.13
N ILE A 208 8.55 -3.23 -17.31
CA ILE A 208 7.17 -3.75 -17.41
C ILE A 208 6.59 -3.44 -18.80
N MET A 209 6.81 -2.24 -19.31
CA MET A 209 6.39 -1.83 -20.65
C MET A 209 7.04 -2.66 -21.77
N ALA A 210 8.28 -3.10 -21.58
CA ALA A 210 8.93 -4.00 -22.54
C ALA A 210 8.29 -5.41 -22.59
N ILE A 211 7.65 -5.85 -21.50
CA ILE A 211 6.94 -7.13 -21.38
C ILE A 211 5.48 -6.99 -21.79
N ASN A 212 4.81 -5.95 -21.31
CA ASN A 212 3.41 -5.63 -21.56
C ASN A 212 3.26 -4.14 -21.97
N PRO A 213 3.38 -3.82 -23.27
CA PRO A 213 3.30 -2.45 -23.77
C PRO A 213 1.95 -1.75 -23.57
N GLU A 214 0.90 -2.47 -23.26
CA GLU A 214 -0.46 -1.93 -23.07
C GLU A 214 -0.88 -1.92 -21.60
N SER A 215 0.08 -1.97 -20.65
CA SER A 215 -0.23 -1.92 -19.23
C SER A 215 -0.66 -0.50 -18.82
N PRO A 216 -1.95 -0.27 -18.47
CA PRO A 216 -2.39 1.05 -18.04
C PRO A 216 -1.74 1.48 -16.73
N GLU A 217 -1.46 0.52 -15.84
CA GLU A 217 -0.75 0.79 -14.58
C GLU A 217 0.69 1.25 -14.82
N ALA A 218 1.40 0.60 -15.76
CA ALA A 218 2.77 1.00 -16.05
C ALA A 218 2.83 2.40 -16.67
N HIS A 219 1.96 2.71 -17.62
CA HIS A 219 1.81 4.05 -18.17
C HIS A 219 1.48 5.08 -17.09
N PHE A 220 0.53 4.78 -16.21
CA PHE A 220 0.16 5.68 -15.11
C PHE A 220 1.32 5.95 -14.17
N MET A 221 2.05 4.92 -13.75
CA MET A 221 3.20 5.07 -12.85
C MET A 221 4.35 5.82 -13.49
N LEU A 222 4.62 5.60 -14.78
CA LEU A 222 5.57 6.40 -15.55
C LEU A 222 5.13 7.87 -15.62
N GLY A 223 3.85 8.12 -15.92
CA GLY A 223 3.26 9.45 -15.93
C GLY A 223 3.47 10.18 -14.60
N LEU A 224 3.15 9.53 -13.48
CA LEU A 224 3.36 10.09 -12.15
C LEU A 224 4.84 10.39 -11.87
N ALA A 225 5.75 9.48 -12.23
CA ALA A 225 7.18 9.68 -12.02
C ALA A 225 7.70 10.86 -12.84
N TYR A 226 7.33 10.97 -14.12
CA TYR A 226 7.68 12.10 -14.97
C TYR A 226 7.10 13.42 -14.45
N ASP A 227 5.85 13.41 -13.96
CA ASP A 227 5.21 14.61 -13.41
C ASP A 227 5.98 15.16 -12.19
N VAL A 228 6.35 14.30 -11.24
CA VAL A 228 7.17 14.70 -10.08
C VAL A 228 8.58 15.18 -10.49
N MET A 229 9.13 14.63 -11.58
CA MET A 229 10.41 15.04 -12.15
C MET A 229 10.29 16.33 -13.02
N TYR A 230 9.13 16.97 -13.08
CA TYR A 230 8.83 18.15 -13.90
C TYR A 230 9.01 17.91 -15.41
N ARG A 231 8.82 16.69 -15.86
CA ARG A 231 8.83 16.27 -17.27
C ARG A 231 7.39 16.19 -17.77
N GLU A 232 6.73 17.34 -17.84
CA GLU A 232 5.28 17.44 -18.06
C GLU A 232 4.83 16.86 -19.41
N GLN A 233 5.63 17.00 -20.47
CA GLN A 233 5.29 16.45 -21.78
C GLN A 233 5.29 14.92 -21.79
N GLU A 234 6.27 14.31 -21.15
CA GLU A 234 6.39 12.87 -21.01
C GLU A 234 5.27 12.35 -20.09
N ALA A 235 5.00 13.03 -18.98
CA ALA A 235 3.90 12.68 -18.09
C ALA A 235 2.55 12.69 -18.84
N PHE A 236 2.27 13.75 -19.61
CA PHE A 236 1.06 13.86 -20.41
C PHE A 236 0.93 12.71 -21.41
N LYS A 237 2.02 12.38 -22.11
CA LYS A 237 2.03 11.27 -23.07
C LYS A 237 1.68 9.94 -22.40
N GLU A 238 2.30 9.65 -21.27
CA GLU A 238 2.08 8.40 -20.54
C GLU A 238 0.67 8.33 -19.94
N PHE A 239 0.13 9.41 -19.41
CA PHE A 239 -1.27 9.44 -18.96
C PHE A 239 -2.27 9.22 -20.10
N ARG A 240 -2.02 9.80 -21.27
CA ARG A 240 -2.87 9.54 -22.46
C ARG A 240 -2.77 8.09 -22.94
N ALA A 241 -1.59 7.48 -22.86
CA ALA A 241 -1.41 6.08 -23.17
C ALA A 241 -2.15 5.17 -22.15
N ALA A 242 -2.13 5.51 -20.87
CA ALA A 242 -2.91 4.80 -19.85
C ALA A 242 -4.42 4.81 -20.18
N LEU A 243 -4.98 5.97 -20.55
CA LEU A 243 -6.40 6.07 -20.96
C LEU A 243 -6.68 5.36 -22.29
N SER A 244 -5.70 5.26 -23.20
CA SER A 244 -5.85 4.49 -24.43
C SER A 244 -5.95 3.00 -24.15
N ALA A 245 -5.21 2.50 -23.16
CA ALA A 245 -5.21 1.10 -22.72
C ALA A 245 -6.44 0.78 -21.85
N ASP A 246 -6.77 1.65 -20.91
CA ASP A 246 -7.99 1.57 -20.11
C ASP A 246 -8.62 2.97 -19.92
N PRO A 247 -9.70 3.28 -20.64
CA PRO A 247 -10.38 4.57 -20.54
C PRO A 247 -10.97 4.89 -19.15
N ASN A 248 -11.05 3.89 -18.28
CA ASN A 248 -11.56 4.04 -16.90
C ASN A 248 -10.47 3.90 -15.85
N TYR A 249 -9.19 3.98 -16.22
CA TYR A 249 -8.11 3.81 -15.23
C TYR A 249 -8.14 4.96 -14.19
N PRO A 250 -8.24 4.65 -12.88
CA PRO A 250 -8.44 5.65 -11.84
C PRO A 250 -7.25 6.60 -11.68
N GLY A 251 -7.54 7.88 -11.42
CA GLY A 251 -6.55 8.90 -11.13
C GLY A 251 -5.88 9.52 -12.36
N VAL A 252 -6.10 9.00 -13.55
CA VAL A 252 -5.46 9.52 -14.77
C VAL A 252 -6.05 10.87 -15.17
N HIS A 253 -7.37 11.00 -15.23
CA HIS A 253 -8.02 12.28 -15.50
C HIS A 253 -7.69 13.31 -14.41
N SER A 254 -7.64 12.90 -13.14
CA SER A 254 -7.19 13.75 -12.04
C SER A 254 -5.78 14.28 -12.27
N SER A 255 -4.85 13.42 -12.70
CA SER A 255 -3.45 13.80 -12.98
C SER A 255 -3.32 14.74 -14.18
N LEU A 256 -4.06 14.47 -15.26
CA LEU A 256 -4.14 15.37 -16.43
C LEU A 256 -4.72 16.73 -16.07
N GLY A 257 -5.77 16.76 -15.23
CA GLY A 257 -6.36 17.99 -14.71
C GLY A 257 -5.35 18.80 -13.88
N LEU A 258 -4.51 18.16 -13.06
CA LEU A 258 -3.45 18.83 -12.31
C LEU A 258 -2.37 19.44 -13.21
N ILE A 259 -1.99 18.76 -14.31
CA ILE A 259 -1.07 19.32 -15.32
C ILE A 259 -1.71 20.56 -15.96
N ALA A 260 -2.94 20.46 -16.45
CA ALA A 260 -3.65 21.57 -17.07
C ALA A 260 -3.81 22.76 -16.11
N TRP A 261 -4.08 22.49 -14.82
CA TRP A 261 -4.16 23.51 -13.80
C TRP A 261 -2.81 24.26 -13.60
N ARG A 262 -1.69 23.54 -13.56
CA ARG A 262 -0.36 24.16 -13.47
C ARG A 262 -0.01 25.00 -14.71
N GLU A 263 -0.49 24.58 -15.87
CA GLU A 263 -0.34 25.34 -17.12
C GLU A 263 -1.33 26.51 -17.23
N HIS A 264 -2.14 26.78 -16.20
CA HIS A 264 -3.18 27.83 -16.17
C HIS A 264 -4.30 27.61 -17.21
N LYS A 265 -4.48 26.39 -17.72
CA LYS A 265 -5.56 25.99 -18.62
C LYS A 265 -6.79 25.57 -17.82
N VAL A 266 -7.41 26.52 -17.12
CA VAL A 266 -8.51 26.26 -16.17
C VAL A 266 -9.68 25.49 -16.80
N PRO A 267 -10.16 25.82 -18.02
CA PRO A 267 -11.24 25.05 -18.64
C PRO A 267 -10.90 23.59 -18.91
N ASP A 268 -9.66 23.31 -19.32
CA ASP A 268 -9.19 21.94 -19.59
C ASP A 268 -9.06 21.16 -18.27
N ALA A 269 -8.53 21.80 -17.23
CA ALA A 269 -8.43 21.21 -15.89
C ALA A 269 -9.81 20.84 -15.34
N GLU A 270 -10.77 21.74 -15.46
CA GLU A 270 -12.16 21.52 -15.03
C GLU A 270 -12.82 20.36 -15.79
N ALA A 271 -12.59 20.23 -17.09
CA ALA A 271 -13.11 19.14 -17.89
C ALA A 271 -12.51 17.78 -17.43
N GLU A 272 -11.22 17.71 -17.22
CA GLU A 272 -10.54 16.48 -16.77
C GLU A 272 -11.01 16.09 -15.35
N PHE A 273 -11.13 17.01 -14.40
CA PHE A 273 -11.65 16.71 -13.06
C PHE A 273 -13.11 16.24 -13.08
N ARG A 274 -13.97 16.82 -13.94
CA ARG A 274 -15.34 16.33 -14.10
C ARG A 274 -15.37 14.91 -14.65
N GLU A 275 -14.50 14.59 -15.60
CA GLU A 275 -14.41 13.26 -16.17
C GLU A 275 -13.98 12.23 -15.12
N GLU A 276 -13.01 12.55 -14.25
CA GLU A 276 -12.65 11.70 -13.11
C GLU A 276 -13.86 11.49 -12.19
N LEU A 277 -14.55 12.57 -11.79
CA LEU A 277 -15.67 12.51 -10.86
C LEU A 277 -16.90 11.80 -11.42
N THR A 278 -17.05 11.71 -12.74
CA THR A 278 -18.12 10.93 -13.38
C THR A 278 -17.94 9.44 -13.09
N ARG A 279 -16.71 8.96 -13.03
CA ARG A 279 -16.36 7.55 -12.77
C ARG A 279 -16.05 7.29 -11.29
N TYR A 280 -15.39 8.23 -10.67
CA TYR A 280 -14.90 8.15 -9.29
C TYR A 280 -15.39 9.34 -8.46
N PRO A 281 -16.71 9.39 -8.10
CA PRO A 281 -17.33 10.55 -7.45
C PRO A 281 -16.67 10.96 -6.12
N ASN A 282 -15.95 10.03 -5.50
CA ASN A 282 -15.27 10.25 -4.21
C ASN A 282 -13.77 10.53 -4.35
N ASP A 283 -13.25 10.79 -5.58
CA ASP A 283 -11.83 11.16 -5.72
C ASP A 283 -11.55 12.47 -4.98
N PRO A 284 -10.69 12.43 -3.93
CA PRO A 284 -10.49 13.60 -3.07
C PRO A 284 -9.78 14.73 -3.79
N THR A 285 -8.89 14.42 -4.73
CA THR A 285 -8.12 15.42 -5.48
C THR A 285 -9.02 16.19 -6.43
N SER A 286 -9.79 15.49 -7.26
CA SER A 286 -10.71 16.12 -8.23
C SER A 286 -11.81 16.89 -7.51
N ASN A 287 -12.36 16.37 -6.42
CA ASN A 287 -13.33 17.09 -5.60
C ASN A 287 -12.74 18.38 -5.02
N TYR A 288 -11.54 18.32 -4.43
CA TYR A 288 -10.87 19.52 -3.91
C TYR A 288 -10.62 20.56 -5.03
N MET A 289 -10.07 20.11 -6.15
CA MET A 289 -9.74 21.01 -7.26
C MET A 289 -10.99 21.64 -7.90
N MET A 290 -12.08 20.88 -8.06
CA MET A 290 -13.36 21.43 -8.50
C MET A 290 -13.88 22.48 -7.53
N GLY A 291 -13.83 22.20 -6.22
CA GLY A 291 -14.22 23.17 -5.20
C GLY A 291 -13.36 24.45 -5.23
N GLN A 292 -12.06 24.32 -5.41
CA GLN A 292 -11.14 25.45 -5.55
C GLN A 292 -11.41 26.29 -6.81
N ILE A 293 -11.62 25.63 -7.95
CA ILE A 293 -11.95 26.29 -9.22
C ILE A 293 -13.26 27.10 -9.08
N LEU A 294 -14.32 26.48 -8.59
CA LEU A 294 -15.63 27.11 -8.42
C LEU A 294 -15.58 28.28 -7.43
N ARG A 295 -14.81 28.17 -6.33
CA ARG A 295 -14.63 29.30 -5.40
C ARG A 295 -13.89 30.46 -6.09
N GLN A 296 -12.86 30.19 -6.90
CA GLN A 296 -12.14 31.22 -7.66
C GLN A 296 -13.01 31.88 -8.72
N GLN A 297 -13.99 31.16 -9.26
CA GLN A 297 -15.02 31.68 -10.16
C GLN A 297 -16.15 32.43 -9.43
N GLU A 298 -15.99 32.69 -8.13
CA GLU A 298 -16.99 33.35 -7.29
C GLU A 298 -18.33 32.58 -7.17
N GLN A 299 -18.27 31.24 -7.26
CA GLN A 299 -19.42 30.33 -7.17
C GLN A 299 -19.34 29.46 -5.88
N PRO A 300 -19.28 30.07 -4.68
CA PRO A 300 -19.04 29.33 -3.44
C PRO A 300 -20.13 28.32 -3.09
N ALA A 301 -21.39 28.58 -3.47
CA ALA A 301 -22.49 27.66 -3.22
C ALA A 301 -22.33 26.35 -4.02
N LEU A 302 -21.76 26.38 -5.22
CA LEU A 302 -21.46 25.21 -6.02
C LEU A 302 -20.15 24.51 -5.59
N ALA A 303 -19.21 25.25 -4.99
CA ALA A 303 -17.96 24.70 -4.48
C ALA A 303 -18.14 23.82 -3.23
N ILE A 304 -19.07 24.19 -2.35
CA ILE A 304 -19.28 23.53 -1.04
C ILE A 304 -19.46 22.01 -1.15
N PRO A 305 -20.37 21.46 -1.98
CA PRO A 305 -20.56 19.99 -2.06
C PRO A 305 -19.31 19.24 -2.49
N TYR A 306 -18.51 19.80 -3.39
CA TYR A 306 -17.24 19.20 -3.80
C TYR A 306 -16.21 19.20 -2.67
N LEU A 307 -16.06 20.34 -1.95
CA LEU A 307 -15.15 20.41 -0.80
C LEU A 307 -15.57 19.48 0.33
N GLN A 308 -16.87 19.34 0.57
CA GLN A 308 -17.39 18.37 1.54
C GLN A 308 -17.09 16.93 1.12
N ALA A 309 -17.25 16.58 -0.15
CA ALA A 309 -16.90 15.26 -0.67
C ALA A 309 -15.39 14.97 -0.49
N ALA A 310 -14.53 15.94 -0.77
CA ALA A 310 -13.09 15.82 -0.53
C ALA A 310 -12.76 15.55 0.96
N ILE A 311 -13.45 16.26 1.88
CA ILE A 311 -13.28 16.12 3.32
C ILE A 311 -13.82 14.76 3.83
N VAL A 312 -14.93 14.28 3.27
CA VAL A 312 -15.45 12.93 3.60
C VAL A 312 -14.44 11.86 3.23
N ALA A 313 -13.80 11.96 2.07
CA ALA A 313 -12.77 11.03 1.63
C ALA A 313 -11.45 11.16 2.43
N ASN A 314 -11.12 12.38 2.86
CA ASN A 314 -9.94 12.68 3.69
C ASN A 314 -10.29 13.70 4.77
N PRO A 315 -10.70 13.29 5.98
CA PRO A 315 -11.13 14.21 7.05
C PRO A 315 -10.07 15.22 7.52
N ALA A 316 -8.80 14.94 7.29
CA ALA A 316 -7.68 15.84 7.60
C ALA A 316 -7.18 16.65 6.38
N TYR A 317 -7.98 16.75 5.33
CA TYR A 317 -7.60 17.48 4.11
C TYR A 317 -7.60 18.97 4.39
N ARG A 318 -6.50 19.45 4.95
CA ARG A 318 -6.29 20.84 5.40
C ARG A 318 -6.74 21.88 4.36
N ASP A 319 -6.30 21.74 3.10
CA ASP A 319 -6.60 22.73 2.05
C ASP A 319 -8.10 22.72 1.69
N ALA A 320 -8.76 21.55 1.65
CA ALA A 320 -10.21 21.48 1.42
C ALA A 320 -11.02 22.08 2.57
N LEU A 321 -10.61 21.84 3.82
CA LEU A 321 -11.21 22.45 5.02
C LEU A 321 -11.08 23.97 4.99
N PHE A 322 -9.92 24.48 4.62
CA PHE A 322 -9.66 25.92 4.50
C PHE A 322 -10.53 26.55 3.41
N GLU A 323 -10.58 25.95 2.21
CA GLU A 323 -11.40 26.42 1.09
C GLU A 323 -12.89 26.41 1.44
N LEU A 324 -13.37 25.37 2.15
CA LEU A 324 -14.75 25.29 2.62
C LEU A 324 -15.10 26.45 3.58
N GLY A 325 -14.19 26.75 4.51
CA GLY A 325 -14.35 27.90 5.42
C GLY A 325 -14.43 29.23 4.66
N GLN A 326 -13.61 29.42 3.64
CA GLN A 326 -13.68 30.60 2.76
C GLN A 326 -15.01 30.69 2.00
N CYS A 327 -15.51 29.57 1.45
CA CYS A 327 -16.80 29.53 0.78
C CYS A 327 -17.94 29.97 1.69
N TYR A 328 -17.96 29.50 2.93
CA TYR A 328 -18.99 29.96 3.90
C TYR A 328 -18.88 31.45 4.20
N LEU A 329 -17.68 32.01 4.30
CA LEU A 329 -17.54 33.48 4.52
C LEU A 329 -17.96 34.30 3.28
N MET A 330 -17.72 33.78 2.06
CA MET A 330 -18.22 34.43 0.83
C MET A 330 -19.76 34.47 0.79
N LEU A 331 -20.40 33.44 1.35
CA LEU A 331 -21.88 33.40 1.50
C LEU A 331 -22.40 34.13 2.73
N ASN A 332 -21.56 34.91 3.45
CA ASN A 332 -21.91 35.60 4.69
C ASN A 332 -22.43 34.65 5.79
N GLN A 333 -21.85 33.44 5.87
CA GLN A 333 -22.18 32.41 6.86
C GLN A 333 -21.02 32.16 7.83
N PRO A 334 -20.66 33.14 8.67
CA PRO A 334 -19.46 33.04 9.52
C PRO A 334 -19.53 31.93 10.57
N LYS A 335 -20.74 31.54 11.03
CA LYS A 335 -20.90 30.43 11.98
C LYS A 335 -20.48 29.10 11.35
N SER A 336 -20.91 28.85 10.11
CA SER A 336 -20.59 27.61 9.38
C SER A 336 -19.11 27.52 8.99
N ALA A 337 -18.42 28.64 8.91
CA ALA A 337 -17.00 28.70 8.60
C ALA A 337 -16.09 28.26 9.75
N LEU A 338 -16.56 28.35 11.03
CA LEU A 338 -15.69 28.10 12.19
C LEU A 338 -15.15 26.68 12.21
N GLU A 339 -16.02 25.67 12.20
CA GLU A 339 -15.64 24.27 12.32
C GLU A 339 -14.61 23.83 11.26
N PRO A 340 -14.82 24.05 9.95
CA PRO A 340 -13.83 23.65 8.95
C PRO A 340 -12.50 24.41 9.10
N LEU A 341 -12.51 25.68 9.48
CA LEU A 341 -11.29 26.43 9.69
C LEU A 341 -10.52 25.99 10.94
N GLU A 342 -11.21 25.67 12.04
CA GLU A 342 -10.61 25.10 13.25
C GLU A 342 -9.96 23.75 12.93
N LYS A 343 -10.67 22.86 12.23
CA LYS A 343 -10.08 21.59 11.75
C LYS A 343 -8.88 21.78 10.82
N ALA A 344 -8.88 22.84 10.00
CA ALA A 344 -7.72 23.14 9.15
C ALA A 344 -6.49 23.55 9.99
N THR A 345 -6.67 24.26 11.10
CA THR A 345 -5.59 24.60 12.04
C THR A 345 -5.10 23.40 12.85
N GLU A 346 -6.01 22.48 13.19
CA GLU A 346 -5.64 21.21 13.86
C GLU A 346 -4.84 20.28 12.93
N ALA A 347 -5.22 20.20 11.64
CA ALA A 347 -4.53 19.40 10.64
C ALA A 347 -3.10 19.89 10.34
N ASP A 348 -2.88 21.21 10.42
CA ASP A 348 -1.55 21.83 10.28
C ASP A 348 -1.46 23.10 11.15
N PRO A 349 -0.92 22.98 12.36
CA PRO A 349 -0.76 24.15 13.26
C PRO A 349 0.21 25.24 12.75
N THR A 350 0.98 24.94 11.69
CA THR A 350 1.91 25.93 11.08
C THR A 350 1.30 26.68 9.90
N PHE A 351 0.06 26.36 9.55
CA PHE A 351 -0.68 26.99 8.46
C PHE A 351 -1.36 28.29 8.97
N ASP A 352 -0.77 29.43 8.71
CA ASP A 352 -1.20 30.74 9.21
C ASP A 352 -2.53 31.24 8.61
N GLN A 353 -2.82 30.88 7.35
CA GLN A 353 -4.00 31.40 6.62
C GLN A 353 -5.34 31.07 7.27
N PRO A 354 -5.62 29.85 7.79
CA PRO A 354 -6.86 29.58 8.50
C PRO A 354 -7.06 30.47 9.73
N HIS A 355 -6.01 30.77 10.49
CA HIS A 355 -6.08 31.68 11.64
C HIS A 355 -6.48 33.09 11.22
N PHE A 356 -5.96 33.59 10.10
CA PHE A 356 -6.36 34.87 9.54
C PHE A 356 -7.85 34.87 9.15
N VAL A 357 -8.34 33.80 8.52
CA VAL A 357 -9.73 33.66 8.09
C VAL A 357 -10.67 33.45 9.29
N LEU A 358 -10.25 32.70 10.32
CA LEU A 358 -10.96 32.56 11.59
C LEU A 358 -11.14 33.92 12.28
N ALA A 359 -10.09 34.73 12.32
CA ALA A 359 -10.17 36.07 12.90
C ALA A 359 -11.23 36.95 12.18
N ARG A 360 -11.36 36.80 10.85
CA ARG A 360 -12.42 37.45 10.08
C ARG A 360 -13.81 36.91 10.44
N ALA A 361 -13.95 35.58 10.54
CA ALA A 361 -15.19 34.92 10.92
C ALA A 361 -15.66 35.40 12.31
N PHE A 362 -14.76 35.41 13.32
CA PHE A 362 -15.05 35.90 14.66
C PHE A 362 -15.41 37.39 14.68
N SER A 363 -14.74 38.20 13.87
CA SER A 363 -15.08 39.63 13.76
C SER A 363 -16.50 39.84 13.21
N MET A 364 -16.90 39.04 12.19
CA MET A 364 -18.28 39.08 11.64
C MET A 364 -19.34 38.63 12.67
N LEU A 365 -18.95 37.80 13.65
CA LEU A 365 -19.80 37.34 14.75
C LEU A 365 -19.79 38.27 15.97
N GLY A 366 -19.07 39.38 15.94
CA GLY A 366 -18.91 40.30 17.08
C GLY A 366 -17.99 39.75 18.19
N ARG A 367 -17.31 38.62 17.99
CA ARG A 367 -16.41 37.94 18.94
C ARG A 367 -14.99 38.54 18.86
N SER A 368 -14.86 39.79 19.26
CA SER A 368 -13.62 40.58 19.09
C SER A 368 -12.41 39.99 19.84
N ALA A 369 -12.61 39.40 21.02
CA ALA A 369 -11.53 38.75 21.79
C ALA A 369 -10.95 37.52 21.05
N ASP A 370 -11.82 36.68 20.49
CA ASP A 370 -11.43 35.52 19.72
C ASP A 370 -10.73 35.95 18.42
N ALA A 371 -11.25 36.94 17.74
CA ALA A 371 -10.63 37.54 16.57
C ALA A 371 -9.21 38.10 16.84
N ALA A 372 -9.00 38.72 18.01
CA ALA A 372 -7.69 39.19 18.40
C ALA A 372 -6.70 38.06 18.69
N ARG A 373 -7.19 36.99 19.34
CA ARG A 373 -6.40 35.77 19.60
C ARG A 373 -5.89 35.15 18.31
N GLU A 374 -6.80 34.91 17.37
CA GLU A 374 -6.44 34.28 16.08
C GLU A 374 -5.46 35.14 15.26
N ARG A 375 -5.63 36.45 15.26
CA ARG A 375 -4.65 37.38 14.65
C ARG A 375 -3.26 37.29 15.29
N ASN A 376 -3.20 37.12 16.62
CA ASN A 376 -1.92 36.99 17.31
C ASN A 376 -1.23 35.64 16.96
N ILE A 377 -1.99 34.55 16.92
CA ILE A 377 -1.46 33.23 16.50
C ILE A 377 -0.91 33.32 15.07
N CYS A 378 -1.68 33.88 14.13
CA CYS A 378 -1.23 34.07 12.75
C CYS A 378 0.12 34.83 12.68
N LYS A 379 0.23 35.95 13.43
CA LYS A 379 1.49 36.74 13.49
C LYS A 379 2.65 35.95 14.08
N GLN A 380 2.41 35.15 15.12
CA GLN A 380 3.46 34.29 15.72
C GLN A 380 3.96 33.25 14.73
N ILE A 381 3.05 32.55 14.01
CA ILE A 381 3.41 31.57 12.98
C ILE A 381 4.25 32.24 11.88
N GLN A 382 3.81 33.41 11.36
CA GLN A 382 4.55 34.15 10.36
C GLN A 382 5.95 34.55 10.84
N ALA A 383 6.06 35.04 12.08
CA ALA A 383 7.35 35.40 12.67
C ALA A 383 8.30 34.20 12.79
N GLN A 384 7.78 33.02 13.16
CA GLN A 384 8.55 31.78 13.23
C GLN A 384 9.00 31.31 11.85
N GLN A 385 8.13 31.39 10.83
CA GLN A 385 8.47 31.03 9.46
C GLN A 385 9.58 31.94 8.87
N HIS A 386 9.56 33.25 9.21
CA HIS A 386 10.58 34.20 8.80
C HIS A 386 11.91 34.05 9.57
N ALA A 387 11.86 33.52 10.80
CA ALA A 387 13.05 33.30 11.62
C ALA A 387 13.82 32.00 11.27
N MET A 388 13.19 31.07 10.54
CA MET A 388 13.88 29.89 10.04
C MET A 388 14.79 30.28 8.86
N PRO A 389 16.13 30.03 8.93
CA PRO A 389 16.98 30.24 7.77
C PRO A 389 16.46 29.36 6.63
N SER A 390 16.31 29.97 5.45
CA SER A 390 15.98 29.24 4.22
C SER A 390 17.02 28.12 4.06
N ALA A 391 16.57 26.86 4.27
CA ALA A 391 17.38 25.71 3.93
C ALA A 391 17.69 25.80 2.43
N GLN A 392 18.95 26.09 2.12
CA GLN A 392 19.51 26.15 0.79
C GLN A 392 19.56 24.75 0.16
#